data_2a4fb84bbdcc866a4ef0538d8dc8da70
#
_entry.id   2a4fb84bbdcc866a4ef0538d8dc8da70
#
_cell.length_a   1.000
_cell.length_b   1.000
_cell.length_c   1.000
_cell.angle_alpha   90.00
_cell.angle_beta   90.00
_cell.angle_gamma   90.00
#
_symmetry.space_group_name_H-M   'P 1'
#
loop_
_entity.id
_entity.type
_entity.pdbx_description
1 polymer ?
#
loop_
_entity_poly.entity_id
_entity_poly.type
_entity_poly.pdbx_seq_one_letter_code
_entity_poly.pdbx_strand_id
1 'polypeptide(L)'
;MKKLLTIMLAAAVLTAACGKSEEEKQAEAVAKAAEETAKAAEKLADATAKQGAQASEDMAKAMQDMAKAFTAGTTADGKKIEPIAFQTLQSHLPKVSGWEMDEPEGQRMTMPVPFSQVETEYRKGDAQVDLTIVDTGFAQLLIAPWSMMLAAGYENETSSGYEKATNIAGNPAIEKWNKRDKTGELNILVGKRYMITIDGRDVSDIKDLHQFASAMDLNAIAALK
;
A
#
# COMPACT_ATOMS: atom_id res chain seq x y z
N MET A 1 6.41 29.79 6.82
CA MET A 1 5.94 31.16 6.59
C MET A 1 4.69 31.37 7.43
N LYS A 2 4.83 32.11 8.54
CA LYS A 2 3.75 32.40 9.48
C LYS A 2 2.91 33.54 8.91
N LYS A 3 1.62 33.32 8.67
CA LYS A 3 0.68 34.42 8.39
C LYS A 3 -0.12 34.69 9.65
N LEU A 4 0.22 35.78 10.31
CA LEU A 4 -0.56 36.39 11.37
C LEU A 4 -1.86 36.95 10.77
N LEU A 5 -2.98 36.51 11.31
CA LEU A 5 -4.30 37.10 11.05
C LEU A 5 -4.55 38.14 12.14
N THR A 6 -4.38 39.42 11.81
CA THR A 6 -4.66 40.55 12.70
C THR A 6 -6.15 40.87 12.58
N ILE A 7 -6.92 40.65 13.64
CA ILE A 7 -8.31 41.12 13.75
C ILE A 7 -8.25 42.48 14.42
N MET A 8 -8.60 43.55 13.65
CA MET A 8 -8.81 44.89 14.18
C MET A 8 -10.11 44.97 14.98
N LEU A 9 -9.99 45.33 16.24
CA LEU A 9 -11.09 45.63 17.13
C LEU A 9 -11.35 47.16 17.05
N ALA A 10 -12.48 47.54 16.45
CA ALA A 10 -12.93 48.93 16.50
C ALA A 10 -13.75 49.13 17.78
N ALA A 11 -13.23 49.98 18.65
CA ALA A 11 -13.94 50.41 19.86
C ALA A 11 -14.80 51.63 19.55
N ALA A 12 -16.10 51.54 19.72
CA ALA A 12 -17.00 52.69 19.82
C ALA A 12 -17.50 52.79 21.27
N VAL A 13 -17.08 53.89 21.93
CA VAL A 13 -17.55 54.25 23.27
C VAL A 13 -18.77 55.20 23.08
N LEU A 14 -19.91 54.85 23.64
CA LEU A 14 -21.00 55.79 23.92
C LEU A 14 -21.72 55.44 25.23
N THR A 15 -22.00 56.44 26.01
CA THR A 15 -22.28 56.58 27.42
C THR A 15 -23.69 56.23 27.85
N ALA A 16 -23.73 55.61 29.04
CA ALA A 16 -24.69 55.67 30.17
C ALA A 16 -26.21 55.72 29.96
N ALA A 17 -26.86 54.63 30.42
CA ALA A 17 -28.00 54.66 31.31
C ALA A 17 -28.32 53.30 31.88
N CYS A 18 -28.71 53.26 33.12
CA CYS A 18 -29.00 52.07 33.97
C CYS A 18 -29.83 50.99 33.30
N GLY A 19 -29.27 49.76 33.38
CA GLY A 19 -29.87 48.54 32.92
C GLY A 19 -28.95 47.88 31.90
N LYS A 20 -28.44 46.62 32.15
CA LYS A 20 -27.65 45.90 31.16
C LYS A 20 -28.44 45.90 29.85
N SER A 21 -27.91 46.56 28.84
CA SER A 21 -28.55 46.63 27.53
C SER A 21 -28.58 45.25 26.89
N GLU A 22 -29.53 44.97 26.02
CA GLU A 22 -29.59 43.76 25.24
C GLU A 22 -28.26 43.47 24.50
N GLU A 23 -27.52 44.52 24.12
CA GLU A 23 -26.18 44.43 23.50
C GLU A 23 -25.11 43.90 24.47
N GLU A 24 -25.14 44.29 25.78
CA GLU A 24 -24.21 43.73 26.78
C GLU A 24 -24.49 42.26 27.05
N LYS A 25 -25.73 41.83 27.08
CA LYS A 25 -26.13 40.43 27.24
C LYS A 25 -25.70 39.60 26.01
N GLN A 26 -25.85 40.15 24.82
CA GLN A 26 -25.37 39.52 23.60
C GLN A 26 -23.85 39.41 23.54
N ALA A 27 -23.12 40.43 23.93
CA ALA A 27 -21.69 40.45 23.99
C ALA A 27 -21.13 39.41 25.01
N GLU A 28 -21.77 39.30 26.19
CA GLU A 28 -21.43 38.28 27.22
C GLU A 28 -21.76 36.86 26.76
N ALA A 29 -22.85 36.64 26.05
CA ALA A 29 -23.21 35.36 25.45
C ALA A 29 -22.23 34.94 24.34
N VAL A 30 -21.82 35.85 23.48
CA VAL A 30 -20.84 35.61 22.43
C VAL A 30 -19.46 35.31 23.02
N ALA A 31 -19.03 36.06 24.05
CA ALA A 31 -17.77 35.81 24.74
C ALA A 31 -17.75 34.41 25.39
N LYS A 32 -18.83 34.02 26.02
CA LYS A 32 -18.99 32.69 26.66
C LYS A 32 -18.99 31.58 25.60
N ALA A 33 -19.70 31.74 24.50
CA ALA A 33 -19.69 30.79 23.40
C ALA A 33 -18.30 30.67 22.74
N ALA A 34 -17.57 31.75 22.62
CA ALA A 34 -16.20 31.76 22.09
C ALA A 34 -15.24 30.99 23.04
N GLU A 35 -15.40 31.17 24.36
CA GLU A 35 -14.58 30.44 25.37
C GLU A 35 -14.89 28.94 25.37
N GLU A 36 -16.17 28.56 25.28
CA GLU A 36 -16.57 27.16 25.18
C GLU A 36 -16.06 26.51 23.88
N THR A 37 -16.08 27.24 22.77
CA THR A 37 -15.55 26.79 21.49
C THR A 37 -14.03 26.59 21.54
N ALA A 38 -13.32 27.51 22.18
CA ALA A 38 -11.87 27.41 22.38
C ALA A 38 -11.50 26.20 23.24
N LYS A 39 -12.21 25.96 24.34
CA LYS A 39 -12.01 24.78 25.21
C LYS A 39 -12.36 23.47 24.49
N ALA A 40 -13.37 23.45 23.62
CA ALA A 40 -13.70 22.29 22.81
C ALA A 40 -12.61 21.99 21.76
N ALA A 41 -12.08 23.03 21.13
CA ALA A 41 -10.98 22.92 20.16
C ALA A 41 -9.69 22.41 20.82
N GLU A 42 -9.37 22.88 22.02
CA GLU A 42 -8.21 22.41 22.79
C GLU A 42 -8.34 20.94 23.19
N LYS A 43 -9.52 20.53 23.66
CA LYS A 43 -9.79 19.11 23.95
C LYS A 43 -9.72 18.20 22.73
N LEU A 44 -10.19 18.69 21.58
CA LEU A 44 -10.11 17.94 20.33
C LEU A 44 -8.66 17.81 19.83
N ALA A 45 -7.87 18.88 19.95
CA ALA A 45 -6.44 18.87 19.62
C ALA A 45 -5.67 17.89 20.50
N ASP A 46 -5.92 17.89 21.82
CA ASP A 46 -5.30 16.98 22.79
C ASP A 46 -5.70 15.51 22.54
N ALA A 47 -6.97 15.24 22.21
CA ALA A 47 -7.44 13.90 21.87
C ALA A 47 -6.82 13.40 20.58
N THR A 48 -6.71 14.27 19.55
CA THR A 48 -6.10 13.93 18.27
C THR A 48 -4.58 13.68 18.42
N ALA A 49 -3.89 14.49 19.24
CA ALA A 49 -2.46 14.31 19.53
C ALA A 49 -2.20 12.99 20.26
N LYS A 50 -3.03 12.64 21.24
CA LYS A 50 -2.92 11.36 21.98
C LYS A 50 -3.20 10.16 21.10
N GLN A 51 -4.23 10.23 20.23
CA GLN A 51 -4.51 9.17 19.25
C GLN A 51 -3.38 9.01 18.23
N GLY A 52 -2.80 10.10 17.76
CA GLY A 52 -1.66 10.07 16.84
C GLY A 52 -0.41 9.48 17.48
N ALA A 53 -0.10 9.80 18.75
CA ALA A 53 1.02 9.25 19.49
C ALA A 53 0.84 7.74 19.72
N GLN A 54 -0.35 7.32 20.16
CA GLN A 54 -0.66 5.91 20.39
C GLN A 54 -0.57 5.10 19.10
N ALA A 55 -1.12 5.61 18.00
CA ALA A 55 -1.04 4.97 16.69
C ALA A 55 0.42 4.85 16.20
N SER A 56 1.26 5.83 16.51
CA SER A 56 2.70 5.80 16.17
C SER A 56 3.46 4.77 16.99
N GLU A 57 3.17 4.65 18.30
CA GLU A 57 3.77 3.64 19.17
C GLU A 57 3.34 2.23 18.79
N ASP A 58 2.05 2.02 18.51
CA ASP A 58 1.51 0.73 18.08
C ASP A 58 2.10 0.30 16.73
N MET A 59 2.27 1.25 15.80
CA MET A 59 2.93 0.99 14.51
C MET A 59 4.41 0.66 14.70
N ALA A 60 5.14 1.40 15.53
CA ALA A 60 6.55 1.14 15.81
C ALA A 60 6.74 -0.25 16.45
N LYS A 61 5.87 -0.62 17.38
CA LYS A 61 5.88 -1.94 18.02
C LYS A 61 5.56 -3.05 17.02
N ALA A 62 4.55 -2.86 16.18
CA ALA A 62 4.21 -3.80 15.11
C ALA A 62 5.38 -4.00 14.14
N MET A 63 6.07 -2.92 13.74
CA MET A 63 7.27 -3.01 12.90
C MET A 63 8.42 -3.74 13.61
N GLN A 64 8.61 -3.52 14.90
CA GLN A 64 9.65 -4.21 15.68
C GLN A 64 9.35 -5.70 15.83
N ASP A 65 8.11 -6.09 16.11
CA ASP A 65 7.69 -7.48 16.23
C ASP A 65 7.77 -8.19 14.86
N MET A 66 7.44 -7.48 13.80
CA MET A 66 7.66 -7.93 12.43
C MET A 66 9.15 -8.18 12.11
N ALA A 67 10.02 -7.23 12.46
CA ALA A 67 11.46 -7.39 12.26
C ALA A 67 12.03 -8.58 13.03
N LYS A 68 11.54 -8.83 14.25
CA LYS A 68 11.91 -10.02 15.04
C LYS A 68 11.43 -11.31 14.40
N ALA A 69 10.18 -11.36 13.93
CA ALA A 69 9.64 -12.52 13.23
C ALA A 69 10.42 -12.81 11.93
N PHE A 70 10.76 -11.75 11.19
CA PHE A 70 11.60 -11.82 10.00
C PHE A 70 12.97 -12.43 10.27
N THR A 71 13.69 -11.95 11.30
CA THR A 71 15.01 -12.47 11.66
C THR A 71 14.96 -13.88 12.25
N ALA A 72 13.85 -14.26 12.86
CA ALA A 72 13.63 -15.63 13.39
C ALA A 72 13.17 -16.62 12.31
N GLY A 73 12.85 -16.18 11.10
CA GLY A 73 12.30 -17.05 10.05
C GLY A 73 10.93 -17.64 10.43
N THR A 74 10.12 -16.87 11.16
CA THR A 74 8.81 -17.29 11.64
C THR A 74 7.72 -16.33 11.16
N THR A 75 6.47 -16.81 11.09
CA THR A 75 5.29 -15.96 10.92
C THR A 75 5.03 -15.12 12.17
N ALA A 76 4.14 -14.11 12.08
CA ALA A 76 3.79 -13.27 13.21
C ALA A 76 3.20 -14.07 14.41
N ASP A 77 2.62 -15.22 14.16
CA ASP A 77 2.13 -16.18 15.16
C ASP A 77 3.19 -17.21 15.60
N GLY A 78 4.46 -16.98 15.24
CA GLY A 78 5.62 -17.77 15.71
C GLY A 78 5.81 -19.14 15.03
N LYS A 79 5.06 -19.44 13.96
CA LYS A 79 5.25 -20.67 13.18
C LYS A 79 6.47 -20.55 12.28
N LYS A 80 7.27 -21.59 12.22
CA LYS A 80 8.41 -21.66 11.30
C LYS A 80 7.92 -21.60 9.86
N ILE A 81 8.54 -20.72 9.07
CA ILE A 81 8.27 -20.61 7.65
C ILE A 81 9.12 -21.63 6.93
N GLU A 82 8.48 -22.49 6.20
CA GLU A 82 9.14 -23.47 5.35
C GLU A 82 8.75 -23.19 3.89
N PRO A 83 9.65 -22.53 3.11
CA PRO A 83 9.35 -22.24 1.71
C PRO A 83 9.27 -23.54 0.92
N ILE A 84 8.35 -23.59 -0.02
CA ILE A 84 8.21 -24.73 -0.91
C ILE A 84 9.44 -24.86 -1.83
N ALA A 85 9.60 -26.05 -2.43
CA ALA A 85 10.67 -26.24 -3.42
C ALA A 85 10.44 -25.34 -4.65
N PHE A 86 11.48 -24.67 -5.16
CA PHE A 86 11.35 -23.80 -6.32
C PHE A 86 10.90 -24.57 -7.58
N GLN A 87 11.17 -25.89 -7.68
CA GLN A 87 10.67 -26.72 -8.76
C GLN A 87 9.15 -26.80 -8.76
N THR A 88 8.53 -26.73 -7.58
CA THR A 88 7.07 -26.64 -7.47
C THR A 88 6.57 -25.32 -8.04
N LEU A 89 7.23 -24.17 -7.71
CA LEU A 89 6.89 -22.87 -8.32
C LEU A 89 7.09 -22.88 -9.82
N GLN A 90 8.19 -23.48 -10.30
CA GLN A 90 8.51 -23.63 -11.71
C GLN A 90 7.42 -24.34 -12.50
N SER A 91 6.75 -25.32 -11.90
CA SER A 91 5.64 -26.04 -12.56
C SER A 91 4.39 -25.16 -12.80
N HIS A 92 4.32 -23.98 -12.18
CA HIS A 92 3.23 -23.00 -12.34
C HIS A 92 3.56 -21.85 -13.30
N LEU A 93 4.75 -21.85 -13.91
CA LEU A 93 5.08 -20.88 -14.93
C LEU A 93 4.15 -21.04 -16.15
N PRO A 94 3.58 -19.94 -16.68
CA PRO A 94 2.61 -20.03 -17.76
C PRO A 94 3.27 -20.31 -19.10
N LYS A 95 2.55 -21.01 -19.98
CA LYS A 95 2.86 -21.06 -21.40
C LYS A 95 1.98 -20.07 -22.14
N VAL A 96 2.58 -19.01 -22.67
CA VAL A 96 1.85 -17.93 -23.34
C VAL A 96 2.09 -18.04 -24.85
N SER A 97 1.00 -18.13 -25.61
CA SER A 97 1.11 -18.30 -27.07
C SER A 97 1.82 -17.12 -27.73
N GLY A 98 2.80 -17.44 -28.59
CA GLY A 98 3.59 -16.44 -29.30
C GLY A 98 4.74 -15.82 -28.49
N TRP A 99 4.99 -16.30 -27.27
CA TRP A 99 6.14 -15.97 -26.45
C TRP A 99 7.07 -17.17 -26.29
N GLU A 100 8.35 -16.96 -26.46
CA GLU A 100 9.38 -17.96 -26.18
C GLU A 100 9.86 -17.78 -24.75
N MET A 101 9.82 -18.85 -23.96
CA MET A 101 10.24 -18.87 -22.56
C MET A 101 11.67 -19.37 -22.48
N ASP A 102 12.53 -18.61 -21.80
CA ASP A 102 13.87 -19.03 -21.49
C ASP A 102 13.90 -20.12 -20.41
N GLU A 103 15.06 -20.75 -20.20
CA GLU A 103 15.22 -21.73 -19.13
C GLU A 103 15.01 -21.08 -17.74
N PRO A 104 14.05 -21.55 -16.95
CA PRO A 104 13.76 -20.93 -15.65
C PRO A 104 14.89 -21.16 -14.65
N GLU A 105 15.22 -20.10 -13.92
CA GLU A 105 16.15 -20.14 -12.81
C GLU A 105 15.39 -20.19 -11.48
N GLY A 106 15.90 -20.93 -10.50
CA GLY A 106 15.25 -21.07 -9.20
C GLY A 106 16.25 -21.13 -8.06
N GLN A 107 15.85 -20.54 -6.93
CA GLN A 107 16.63 -20.62 -5.71
C GLN A 107 15.72 -20.82 -4.50
N ARG A 108 16.26 -21.47 -3.46
CA ARG A 108 15.60 -21.64 -2.17
C ARG A 108 16.60 -21.39 -1.06
N MET A 109 16.18 -20.61 -0.08
CA MET A 109 16.93 -20.36 1.15
C MET A 109 16.05 -20.69 2.36
N THR A 110 16.63 -21.35 3.36
CA THR A 110 15.93 -21.72 4.59
C THR A 110 16.38 -20.90 5.80
N MET A 111 17.54 -20.25 5.71
CA MET A 111 18.14 -19.42 6.76
C MET A 111 19.03 -18.33 6.11
N PRO A 112 19.19 -17.11 6.65
CA PRO A 112 18.47 -16.59 7.83
C PRO A 112 17.04 -16.16 7.53
N VAL A 113 16.74 -15.87 6.27
CA VAL A 113 15.42 -15.46 5.78
C VAL A 113 14.93 -16.54 4.82
N PRO A 114 13.94 -17.35 5.22
CA PRO A 114 13.45 -18.41 4.37
C PRO A 114 12.64 -17.85 3.19
N PHE A 115 13.01 -18.22 1.97
CA PHE A 115 12.26 -17.92 0.75
C PHE A 115 12.53 -18.98 -0.33
N SER A 116 11.66 -19.04 -1.30
CA SER A 116 11.85 -19.78 -2.53
C SER A 116 11.41 -18.92 -3.71
N GLN A 117 12.16 -18.92 -4.77
CA GLN A 117 11.90 -18.09 -5.95
C GLN A 117 12.13 -18.89 -7.21
N VAL A 118 11.34 -18.61 -8.23
CA VAL A 118 11.59 -18.98 -9.61
C VAL A 118 11.44 -17.74 -10.49
N GLU A 119 12.28 -17.63 -11.48
CA GLU A 119 12.33 -16.50 -12.42
C GLU A 119 12.59 -17.01 -13.82
N THR A 120 11.98 -16.38 -14.83
CA THR A 120 12.23 -16.68 -16.24
C THR A 120 11.89 -15.45 -17.10
N GLU A 121 12.58 -15.32 -18.21
CA GLU A 121 12.29 -14.32 -19.23
C GLU A 121 11.48 -14.93 -20.38
N TYR A 122 10.56 -14.15 -20.92
CA TYR A 122 9.82 -14.47 -22.12
C TYR A 122 10.10 -13.43 -23.21
N ARG A 123 10.27 -13.87 -24.45
CA ARG A 123 10.58 -13.00 -25.57
C ARG A 123 9.60 -13.15 -26.71
N LYS A 124 9.27 -12.01 -27.35
CA LYS A 124 8.43 -11.95 -28.55
C LYS A 124 8.88 -10.78 -29.44
N GLY A 125 9.71 -11.03 -30.43
CA GLY A 125 10.39 -9.97 -31.18
C GLY A 125 11.27 -9.13 -30.27
N ASP A 126 11.04 -7.82 -30.19
CA ASP A 126 11.76 -6.92 -29.31
C ASP A 126 11.17 -6.86 -27.88
N ALA A 127 9.96 -7.36 -27.70
CA ALA A 127 9.27 -7.36 -26.40
C ALA A 127 9.83 -8.44 -25.48
N GLN A 128 10.04 -8.08 -24.22
CA GLN A 128 10.52 -8.95 -23.15
C GLN A 128 9.57 -8.87 -21.96
N VAL A 129 9.37 -10.02 -21.29
CA VAL A 129 8.61 -10.11 -20.04
C VAL A 129 9.37 -10.97 -19.06
N ASP A 130 9.80 -10.39 -17.95
CA ASP A 130 10.36 -11.10 -16.80
C ASP A 130 9.22 -11.51 -15.88
N LEU A 131 9.14 -12.79 -15.55
CA LEU A 131 8.16 -13.33 -14.63
C LEU A 131 8.86 -13.97 -13.44
N THR A 132 8.52 -13.49 -12.26
CA THR A 132 9.06 -13.98 -10.99
C THR A 132 7.93 -14.45 -10.09
N ILE A 133 8.07 -15.64 -9.49
CA ILE A 133 7.19 -16.15 -8.43
C ILE A 133 8.02 -16.33 -7.18
N VAL A 134 7.65 -15.66 -6.09
CA VAL A 134 8.35 -15.72 -4.81
C VAL A 134 7.42 -16.25 -3.73
N ASP A 135 7.83 -17.32 -3.06
CA ASP A 135 7.26 -17.78 -1.79
C ASP A 135 8.09 -17.20 -0.64
N THR A 136 7.60 -16.15 -0.03
CA THR A 136 8.31 -15.47 1.04
C THR A 136 7.87 -15.92 2.43
N GLY A 137 6.73 -16.59 2.55
CA GLY A 137 6.12 -16.78 3.88
C GLY A 137 5.86 -15.46 4.64
N PHE A 138 6.54 -14.38 4.22
CA PHE A 138 6.49 -13.02 4.75
C PHE A 138 5.61 -12.08 3.93
N ALA A 139 4.80 -12.61 3.02
CA ALA A 139 3.94 -11.77 2.19
C ALA A 139 3.10 -10.78 3.03
N GLN A 140 2.76 -11.14 4.26
CA GLN A 140 2.06 -10.23 5.18
C GLN A 140 2.85 -8.94 5.51
N LEU A 141 4.18 -8.99 5.50
CA LEU A 141 5.04 -7.81 5.67
C LEU A 141 5.04 -6.88 4.46
N LEU A 142 5.02 -7.49 3.27
CA LEU A 142 4.94 -6.76 2.01
C LEU A 142 3.53 -6.23 1.73
N ILE A 143 2.51 -6.87 2.35
CA ILE A 143 1.10 -6.52 2.18
C ILE A 143 0.72 -5.22 2.90
N ALA A 144 1.35 -4.87 4.03
CA ALA A 144 0.89 -3.75 4.84
C ALA A 144 0.86 -2.41 4.05
N PRO A 145 1.89 -2.00 3.29
CA PRO A 145 1.80 -0.85 2.40
C PRO A 145 0.76 -1.04 1.29
N TRP A 146 0.67 -2.23 0.73
CA TRP A 146 -0.26 -2.56 -0.35
C TRP A 146 -1.72 -2.58 0.11
N SER A 147 -1.98 -3.11 1.31
CA SER A 147 -3.34 -3.13 1.86
C SER A 147 -3.88 -1.71 2.07
N MET A 148 -3.02 -0.76 2.43
CA MET A 148 -3.39 0.66 2.51
C MET A 148 -3.70 1.24 1.13
N MET A 149 -2.88 0.97 0.11
CA MET A 149 -3.11 1.42 -1.26
C MET A 149 -4.38 0.81 -1.85
N LEU A 150 -4.59 -0.49 -1.63
CA LEU A 150 -5.79 -1.20 -2.08
C LEU A 150 -7.05 -0.70 -1.39
N ALA A 151 -7.01 -0.49 -0.06
CA ALA A 151 -8.15 0.02 0.70
C ALA A 151 -8.47 1.48 0.38
N ALA A 152 -7.47 2.29 0.03
CA ALA A 152 -7.63 3.67 -0.40
C ALA A 152 -8.10 3.81 -1.85
N GLY A 153 -8.17 2.72 -2.63
CA GLY A 153 -8.45 2.79 -4.06
C GLY A 153 -7.38 3.61 -4.80
N TYR A 154 -6.10 3.38 -4.44
CA TYR A 154 -4.98 4.15 -4.98
C TYR A 154 -4.95 4.11 -6.50
N GLU A 155 -4.93 5.28 -7.10
CA GLU A 155 -4.75 5.50 -8.53
C GLU A 155 -3.95 6.79 -8.73
N ASN A 156 -2.90 6.70 -9.53
CA ASN A 156 -2.07 7.82 -9.92
C ASN A 156 -1.91 7.80 -11.44
N GLU A 157 -2.41 8.82 -12.12
CA GLU A 157 -2.32 8.96 -13.56
C GLU A 157 -1.42 10.14 -13.94
N THR A 158 -0.59 9.94 -14.94
CA THR A 158 0.31 10.94 -15.52
C THR A 158 0.13 11.03 -17.03
N SER A 159 0.75 12.02 -17.67
CA SER A 159 0.73 12.12 -19.14
C SER A 159 1.40 10.94 -19.84
N SER A 160 2.30 10.21 -19.16
CA SER A 160 3.05 9.08 -19.69
C SER A 160 2.52 7.71 -19.29
N GLY A 161 1.64 7.62 -18.30
CA GLY A 161 1.14 6.33 -17.82
C GLY A 161 0.36 6.43 -16.52
N TYR A 162 0.21 5.32 -15.83
CA TYR A 162 -0.50 5.23 -14.56
C TYR A 162 0.09 4.16 -13.62
N GLU A 163 -0.24 4.28 -12.36
CA GLU A 163 -0.08 3.25 -11.34
C GLU A 163 -1.37 3.16 -10.52
N LYS A 164 -1.92 1.97 -10.36
CA LYS A 164 -3.17 1.77 -9.63
C LYS A 164 -3.23 0.46 -8.88
N ALA A 165 -3.96 0.48 -7.78
CA ALA A 165 -4.41 -0.72 -7.11
C ALA A 165 -5.54 -1.37 -7.92
N THR A 166 -5.47 -2.68 -8.08
CA THR A 166 -6.43 -3.46 -8.88
C THR A 166 -6.63 -4.86 -8.30
N ASN A 167 -7.41 -5.68 -8.98
CA ASN A 167 -7.64 -7.07 -8.62
C ASN A 167 -7.49 -7.95 -9.86
N ILE A 168 -6.69 -9.00 -9.75
CA ILE A 168 -6.47 -9.95 -10.83
C ILE A 168 -6.93 -11.34 -10.37
N ALA A 169 -7.99 -11.84 -10.98
CA ALA A 169 -8.59 -13.14 -10.66
C ALA A 169 -8.86 -13.32 -9.14
N GLY A 170 -9.37 -12.29 -8.46
CA GLY A 170 -9.66 -12.31 -7.03
C GLY A 170 -8.47 -12.00 -6.12
N ASN A 171 -7.28 -11.79 -6.67
CA ASN A 171 -6.06 -11.49 -5.92
C ASN A 171 -5.74 -10.00 -5.97
N PRO A 172 -5.38 -9.37 -4.83
CA PRO A 172 -4.95 -7.98 -4.79
C PRO A 172 -3.71 -7.78 -5.67
N ALA A 173 -3.69 -6.69 -6.43
CA ALA A 173 -2.59 -6.39 -7.33
C ALA A 173 -2.31 -4.89 -7.44
N ILE A 174 -1.09 -4.55 -7.83
CA ILE A 174 -0.72 -3.21 -8.29
C ILE A 174 -0.30 -3.32 -9.74
N GLU A 175 -0.85 -2.45 -10.55
CA GLU A 175 -0.61 -2.36 -11.99
C GLU A 175 0.04 -1.02 -12.30
N LYS A 176 1.17 -1.05 -13.01
CA LYS A 176 1.83 0.13 -13.55
C LYS A 176 1.95 0.02 -15.05
N TRP A 177 1.76 1.12 -15.73
CA TRP A 177 1.95 1.22 -17.17
C TRP A 177 2.59 2.54 -17.56
N ASN A 178 3.66 2.49 -18.34
CA ASN A 178 4.28 3.64 -18.97
C ASN A 178 4.23 3.49 -20.49
N LYS A 179 3.31 4.23 -21.11
CA LYS A 179 3.08 4.17 -22.56
C LYS A 179 4.20 4.79 -23.39
N ARG A 180 5.00 5.71 -22.78
CA ARG A 180 6.12 6.35 -23.48
C ARG A 180 7.29 5.39 -23.61
N ASP A 181 7.59 4.70 -22.51
CA ASP A 181 8.73 3.81 -22.42
C ASP A 181 8.34 2.36 -22.78
N LYS A 182 7.05 2.10 -23.05
CA LYS A 182 6.48 0.79 -23.32
C LYS A 182 6.81 -0.25 -22.26
N THR A 183 6.79 0.18 -21.00
CA THR A 183 7.04 -0.68 -19.86
C THR A 183 5.78 -0.88 -19.03
N GLY A 184 5.61 -2.06 -18.49
CA GLY A 184 4.51 -2.41 -17.61
C GLY A 184 4.97 -3.28 -16.45
N GLU A 185 4.25 -3.23 -15.33
CA GLU A 185 4.52 -4.05 -14.17
C GLU A 185 3.19 -4.49 -13.55
N LEU A 186 3.05 -5.79 -13.30
CA LEU A 186 1.97 -6.35 -12.49
C LEU A 186 2.58 -7.03 -11.28
N ASN A 187 2.23 -6.58 -10.09
CA ASN A 187 2.56 -7.23 -8.84
C ASN A 187 1.29 -7.83 -8.25
N ILE A 188 1.20 -9.14 -8.13
CA ILE A 188 0.01 -9.88 -7.69
C ILE A 188 0.32 -10.61 -6.41
N LEU A 189 -0.48 -10.39 -5.36
CA LEU A 189 -0.36 -11.11 -4.11
C LEU A 189 -1.35 -12.28 -4.06
N VAL A 190 -0.84 -13.49 -4.15
CA VAL A 190 -1.63 -14.71 -4.22
C VAL A 190 -1.62 -15.46 -2.89
N GLY A 191 -2.81 -15.81 -2.40
CA GLY A 191 -2.96 -16.62 -1.18
C GLY A 191 -2.34 -15.98 0.08
N LYS A 192 -2.10 -14.66 0.08
CA LYS A 192 -1.39 -13.92 1.16
C LYS A 192 0.03 -14.46 1.44
N ARG A 193 0.64 -15.15 0.50
CA ARG A 193 1.94 -15.81 0.66
C ARG A 193 2.85 -15.66 -0.55
N TYR A 194 2.29 -15.73 -1.73
CA TYR A 194 3.06 -15.72 -2.97
C TYR A 194 3.01 -14.35 -3.62
N MET A 195 4.16 -13.82 -3.96
CA MET A 195 4.28 -12.61 -4.78
C MET A 195 4.60 -13.03 -6.20
N ILE A 196 3.78 -12.60 -7.14
CA ILE A 196 4.03 -12.76 -8.56
C ILE A 196 4.30 -11.38 -9.15
N THR A 197 5.45 -11.23 -9.76
CA THR A 197 5.84 -10.02 -10.48
C THR A 197 5.95 -10.35 -11.97
N ILE A 198 5.33 -9.55 -12.81
CA ILE A 198 5.37 -9.64 -14.26
C ILE A 198 5.80 -8.28 -14.78
N ASP A 199 7.06 -8.17 -15.20
CA ASP A 199 7.69 -6.97 -15.70
C ASP A 199 7.83 -7.02 -17.22
N GLY A 200 7.25 -6.06 -17.93
CA GLY A 200 7.32 -5.97 -19.38
C GLY A 200 8.17 -4.81 -19.88
N ARG A 201 9.01 -5.09 -20.85
CA ARG A 201 9.82 -4.10 -21.59
C ARG A 201 9.52 -4.22 -23.09
N ASP A 202 9.44 -3.07 -23.76
CA ASP A 202 9.06 -2.96 -25.18
C ASP A 202 7.74 -3.64 -25.54
N VAL A 203 6.85 -3.81 -24.55
CA VAL A 203 5.50 -4.35 -24.74
C VAL A 203 4.58 -3.32 -25.37
N SER A 204 3.59 -3.79 -26.14
CA SER A 204 2.72 -2.87 -26.89
C SER A 204 1.60 -2.28 -26.03
N ASP A 205 1.12 -3.02 -25.04
CA ASP A 205 0.03 -2.65 -24.16
C ASP A 205 0.16 -3.43 -22.84
N ILE A 206 -0.39 -2.92 -21.75
CA ILE A 206 -0.47 -3.61 -20.47
C ILE A 206 -1.20 -4.96 -20.56
N LYS A 207 -2.06 -5.12 -21.56
CA LYS A 207 -2.76 -6.38 -21.84
C LYS A 207 -1.81 -7.53 -22.18
N ASP A 208 -0.63 -7.24 -22.68
CA ASP A 208 0.40 -8.25 -22.90
C ASP A 208 0.76 -8.92 -21.56
N LEU A 209 0.91 -8.14 -20.48
CA LEU A 209 1.18 -8.68 -19.14
C LEU A 209 -0.03 -9.43 -18.55
N HIS A 210 -1.23 -8.93 -18.82
CA HIS A 210 -2.46 -9.62 -18.39
C HIS A 210 -2.63 -11.00 -19.03
N GLN A 211 -2.08 -11.23 -20.21
CA GLN A 211 -2.08 -12.56 -20.85
C GLN A 211 -1.30 -13.57 -19.98
N PHE A 212 -0.16 -13.15 -19.42
CA PHE A 212 0.62 -13.99 -18.52
C PHE A 212 -0.16 -14.31 -17.25
N ALA A 213 -0.70 -13.27 -16.59
CA ALA A 213 -1.50 -13.47 -15.37
C ALA A 213 -2.72 -14.37 -15.61
N SER A 214 -3.36 -14.26 -16.79
CA SER A 214 -4.52 -15.07 -17.16
C SER A 214 -4.16 -16.51 -17.54
N ALA A 215 -2.92 -16.75 -17.99
CA ALA A 215 -2.43 -18.08 -18.33
C ALA A 215 -1.95 -18.86 -17.08
N MET A 216 -1.83 -18.20 -15.93
CA MET A 216 -1.46 -18.82 -14.65
C MET A 216 -2.69 -19.33 -13.90
N ASP A 217 -2.57 -20.50 -13.28
CA ASP A 217 -3.56 -20.95 -12.29
C ASP A 217 -3.22 -20.38 -10.90
N LEU A 218 -3.68 -19.12 -10.67
CA LEU A 218 -3.45 -18.43 -9.40
C LEU A 218 -4.12 -19.14 -8.21
N ASN A 219 -5.20 -19.87 -8.43
CA ASN A 219 -5.86 -20.64 -7.38
C ASN A 219 -5.03 -21.86 -6.98
N ALA A 220 -4.41 -22.55 -7.94
CA ALA A 220 -3.49 -23.65 -7.65
C ALA A 220 -2.27 -23.15 -6.87
N ILE A 221 -1.71 -21.98 -7.23
CA ILE A 221 -0.61 -21.35 -6.47
C ILE A 221 -1.06 -21.00 -5.06
N ALA A 222 -2.25 -20.42 -4.88
CA ALA A 222 -2.79 -20.09 -3.56
C ALA A 222 -2.97 -21.32 -2.64
N ALA A 223 -3.18 -22.50 -3.22
CA ALA A 223 -3.40 -23.76 -2.51
C ALA A 223 -2.10 -24.49 -2.11
N LEU A 224 -0.94 -24.04 -2.59
CA LEU A 224 0.36 -24.62 -2.22
C LEU A 224 0.63 -24.42 -0.72
N LYS A 225 1.19 -25.45 -0.06
CA LYS A 225 1.40 -25.50 1.39
C LYS A 225 2.87 -25.67 1.75
#